data_b56470698b06844e2f8156ca24372782
#
_entry.id   b56470698b06844e2f8156ca24372782
#
_cell.length_a   1.000
_cell.length_b   1.000
_cell.length_c   1.000
_cell.angle_alpha   90.00
_cell.angle_beta   90.00
_cell.angle_gamma   90.00
#
_symmetry.space_group_name_H-M   'P 1'
#
loop_
_entity.id
_entity.type
_entity.pdbx_description
1 polymer ?
#
loop_
_entity_poly.entity_id
_entity_poly.type
_entity_poly.pdbx_seq_one_letter_code
_entity_poly.pdbx_strand_id
1 'polypeptide(L)'
;MISSRSISLATLLASLLLPMLASATSPSPPAVAHPEFYPSPDPVLKTMPFSEAVRAGDFLIVSGQIGSLPDKMALAPGGITGQSRQAIENVASVLRRHGATLRDVVECTVFLADMKDWPAFNTVYKEYFKPPFPARSATGASGIALGARVELQCTAYVPATAK
;
A
#
# COMPACT_ATOMS: atom_id res chain seq x y z
N MET A 1 94.37 41.74 -11.32
CA MET A 1 93.02 41.86 -11.81
C MET A 1 92.38 40.48 -11.75
N ILE A 2 91.61 40.21 -10.71
CA ILE A 2 90.98 38.89 -10.50
C ILE A 2 89.48 39.17 -10.36
N SER A 3 88.71 38.71 -11.36
CA SER A 3 87.24 38.86 -11.40
C SER A 3 86.59 37.75 -10.59
N SER A 4 85.85 38.16 -9.57
CA SER A 4 85.04 37.29 -8.71
C SER A 4 83.75 37.05 -9.45
N ARG A 5 83.40 35.76 -9.70
CA ARG A 5 82.09 35.33 -10.21
C ARG A 5 81.27 34.84 -9.03
N SER A 6 80.16 35.53 -8.74
CA SER A 6 79.15 35.14 -7.77
C SER A 6 78.32 34.02 -8.36
N ILE A 7 78.18 32.91 -7.62
CA ILE A 7 77.33 31.80 -7.92
C ILE A 7 76.03 32.04 -7.16
N SER A 8 74.92 32.28 -7.87
CA SER A 8 73.56 32.31 -7.25
C SER A 8 73.01 30.91 -7.09
N LEU A 9 72.75 30.56 -5.83
CA LEU A 9 72.12 29.29 -5.43
C LEU A 9 70.58 29.48 -5.53
N ALA A 10 69.97 28.95 -6.60
CA ALA A 10 68.52 28.93 -6.75
C ALA A 10 67.95 27.74 -5.97
N THR A 11 67.24 28.02 -4.90
CA THR A 11 66.55 27.03 -4.07
C THR A 11 65.21 26.65 -4.76
N LEU A 12 65.15 25.43 -5.31
CA LEU A 12 63.91 24.87 -5.86
C LEU A 12 63.05 24.35 -4.71
N LEU A 13 61.94 25.02 -4.37
CA LEU A 13 60.91 24.47 -3.50
C LEU A 13 60.03 23.54 -4.34
N ALA A 14 60.18 22.22 -4.15
CA ALA A 14 59.30 21.21 -4.67
C ALA A 14 58.05 21.08 -3.75
N SER A 15 56.93 21.65 -4.16
CA SER A 15 55.67 21.47 -3.47
C SER A 15 55.14 20.05 -3.72
N LEU A 16 55.19 19.18 -2.72
CA LEU A 16 54.50 17.87 -2.74
C LEU A 16 52.99 18.11 -2.59
N LEU A 17 52.24 18.02 -3.68
CA LEU A 17 50.80 17.87 -3.66
C LEU A 17 50.48 16.39 -3.33
N LEU A 18 50.06 16.11 -2.10
CA LEU A 18 49.45 14.82 -1.75
C LEU A 18 48.03 14.81 -2.33
N PRO A 19 47.62 13.80 -3.14
CA PRO A 19 46.26 13.64 -3.54
C PRO A 19 45.46 13.18 -2.30
N MET A 20 44.49 14.02 -1.86
CA MET A 20 43.46 13.59 -0.93
C MET A 20 42.61 12.51 -1.59
N LEU A 21 42.79 11.26 -1.19
CA LEU A 21 41.84 10.19 -1.49
C LEU A 21 40.53 10.52 -0.78
N ALA A 22 39.58 11.06 -1.52
CA ALA A 22 38.20 11.15 -1.07
C ALA A 22 37.65 9.71 -0.96
N SER A 23 37.53 9.19 0.27
CA SER A 23 36.82 7.94 0.51
C SER A 23 35.35 8.12 0.09
N ALA A 24 35.01 7.62 -1.08
CA ALA A 24 33.61 7.51 -1.51
C ALA A 24 32.93 6.48 -0.59
N THR A 25 32.18 6.96 0.40
CA THR A 25 31.25 6.12 1.16
C THR A 25 30.17 5.66 0.21
N SER A 26 30.21 4.39 -0.18
CA SER A 26 29.13 3.76 -0.90
C SER A 26 27.84 3.90 -0.08
N PRO A 27 26.72 4.35 -0.69
CA PRO A 27 25.46 4.40 0.03
C PRO A 27 25.10 3.01 0.54
N SER A 28 24.75 2.90 1.81
CA SER A 28 24.25 1.65 2.39
C SER A 28 23.02 1.19 1.59
N PRO A 29 22.90 -0.12 1.30
CA PRO A 29 21.71 -0.62 0.65
C PRO A 29 20.48 -0.22 1.46
N PRO A 30 19.36 0.14 0.79
CA PRO A 30 18.15 0.51 1.50
C PRO A 30 17.72 -0.62 2.43
N ALA A 31 17.36 -0.28 3.66
CA ALA A 31 16.87 -1.24 4.62
C ALA A 31 15.68 -1.99 4.01
N VAL A 32 15.70 -3.32 4.05
CA VAL A 32 14.57 -4.13 3.59
C VAL A 32 13.39 -3.84 4.51
N ALA A 33 12.40 -3.11 4.01
CA ALA A 33 11.18 -2.84 4.75
C ALA A 33 10.41 -4.16 4.90
N HIS A 34 10.19 -4.60 6.15
CA HIS A 34 9.35 -5.75 6.44
C HIS A 34 7.86 -5.35 6.35
N PRO A 35 6.97 -6.27 5.93
CA PRO A 35 5.54 -6.00 5.95
C PRO A 35 5.03 -5.71 7.37
N GLU A 36 4.10 -4.77 7.48
CA GLU A 36 3.40 -4.44 8.72
C GLU A 36 2.00 -5.06 8.68
N PHE A 37 1.65 -5.81 9.72
CA PHE A 37 0.38 -6.53 9.84
C PHE A 37 -0.53 -5.80 10.82
N TYR A 38 -1.73 -5.43 10.39
CA TYR A 38 -2.69 -4.69 11.18
C TYR A 38 -3.86 -5.60 11.60
N PRO A 39 -3.96 -5.95 12.89
CA PRO A 39 -5.11 -6.70 13.40
C PRO A 39 -6.37 -5.84 13.35
N SER A 40 -7.53 -6.48 13.23
CA SER A 40 -8.81 -5.76 13.34
C SER A 40 -8.99 -5.14 14.73
N PRO A 41 -9.54 -3.90 14.83
CA PRO A 41 -9.96 -3.33 16.10
C PRO A 41 -11.20 -4.02 16.69
N ASP A 42 -12.00 -4.71 15.87
CA ASP A 42 -13.16 -5.48 16.31
C ASP A 42 -12.72 -6.67 17.18
N PRO A 43 -13.24 -6.81 18.42
CA PRO A 43 -12.82 -7.88 19.33
C PRO A 43 -13.05 -9.30 18.79
N VAL A 44 -14.10 -9.52 17.99
CA VAL A 44 -14.38 -10.82 17.38
C VAL A 44 -13.42 -11.10 16.23
N LEU A 45 -13.27 -10.14 15.30
CA LEU A 45 -12.40 -10.29 14.14
C LEU A 45 -10.92 -10.36 14.54
N LYS A 46 -10.53 -9.72 15.64
CA LYS A 46 -9.16 -9.78 16.19
C LYS A 46 -8.73 -11.20 16.57
N THR A 47 -9.67 -12.10 16.89
CA THR A 47 -9.37 -13.51 17.22
C THR A 47 -9.26 -14.40 15.99
N MET A 48 -9.61 -13.90 14.82
CA MET A 48 -9.56 -14.66 13.58
C MET A 48 -8.13 -14.77 13.03
N PRO A 49 -7.79 -15.81 12.28
CA PRO A 49 -6.43 -16.07 11.80
C PRO A 49 -6.07 -15.22 10.55
N PHE A 50 -6.39 -13.92 10.58
CA PHE A 50 -6.03 -12.96 9.52
C PHE A 50 -5.87 -11.55 10.08
N SER A 51 -5.12 -10.71 9.37
CA SER A 51 -5.03 -9.27 9.62
C SER A 51 -6.12 -8.55 8.84
N GLU A 52 -6.65 -7.43 9.33
CA GLU A 52 -7.60 -6.63 8.54
C GLU A 52 -6.92 -5.97 7.34
N ALA A 53 -5.64 -5.65 7.47
CA ALA A 53 -4.81 -5.15 6.38
C ALA A 53 -3.33 -5.48 6.60
N VAL A 54 -2.56 -5.46 5.52
CA VAL A 54 -1.10 -5.59 5.53
C VAL A 54 -0.50 -4.48 4.69
N ARG A 55 0.47 -3.75 5.25
CA ARG A 55 1.30 -2.83 4.47
C ARG A 55 2.57 -3.55 4.01
N ALA A 56 2.79 -3.56 2.70
CA ALA A 56 3.99 -4.12 2.08
C ALA A 56 4.60 -3.04 1.18
N GLY A 57 5.60 -2.32 1.71
CA GLY A 57 6.14 -1.12 1.06
C GLY A 57 5.05 -0.07 0.88
N ASP A 58 4.84 0.38 -0.36
CA ASP A 58 3.83 1.37 -0.71
C ASP A 58 2.42 0.79 -0.90
N PHE A 59 2.26 -0.52 -0.80
CA PHE A 59 0.95 -1.15 -0.95
C PHE A 59 0.29 -1.41 0.40
N LEU A 60 -1.00 -1.09 0.48
CA LEU A 60 -1.88 -1.45 1.57
C LEU A 60 -2.91 -2.47 1.05
N ILE A 61 -2.76 -3.71 1.48
CA ILE A 61 -3.58 -4.84 1.09
C ILE A 61 -4.67 -5.01 2.15
N VAL A 62 -5.93 -4.79 1.78
CA VAL A 62 -7.08 -4.93 2.66
C VAL A 62 -7.64 -6.35 2.51
N SER A 63 -7.87 -7.05 3.62
CA SER A 63 -8.52 -8.36 3.61
C SER A 63 -9.96 -8.28 3.09
N GLY A 64 -10.49 -9.41 2.62
CA GLY A 64 -11.85 -9.50 2.13
C GLY A 64 -12.87 -8.91 3.10
N GLN A 65 -13.72 -8.03 2.58
CA GLN A 65 -14.79 -7.38 3.32
C GLN A 65 -16.13 -7.83 2.76
N ILE A 66 -16.96 -8.43 3.60
CA ILE A 66 -18.36 -8.73 3.29
C ILE A 66 -19.24 -7.54 3.71
N GLY A 67 -20.51 -7.56 3.29
CA GLY A 67 -21.48 -6.54 3.69
C GLY A 67 -22.00 -6.67 5.13
N SER A 68 -21.11 -6.93 6.09
CA SER A 68 -21.46 -6.98 7.52
C SER A 68 -21.58 -5.58 8.12
N LEU A 69 -22.55 -5.38 8.97
CA LEU A 69 -22.70 -4.15 9.75
C LEU A 69 -21.54 -4.01 10.75
N PRO A 70 -21.04 -2.79 11.02
CA PRO A 70 -20.03 -2.56 12.04
C PRO A 70 -20.48 -3.12 13.40
N ASP A 71 -19.54 -3.72 14.13
CA ASP A 71 -19.74 -4.27 15.47
C ASP A 71 -20.85 -5.33 15.59
N LYS A 72 -21.27 -5.92 14.46
CA LYS A 72 -22.32 -6.94 14.41
C LYS A 72 -21.95 -8.06 13.44
N MET A 73 -22.21 -9.29 13.87
CA MET A 73 -22.13 -10.48 13.01
C MET A 73 -23.42 -10.62 12.17
N ALA A 74 -23.86 -9.53 11.55
CA ALA A 74 -25.09 -9.48 10.76
C ALA A 74 -24.85 -8.74 9.44
N LEU A 75 -25.44 -9.24 8.37
CA LEU A 75 -25.35 -8.63 7.04
C LEU A 75 -26.29 -7.44 6.93
N ALA A 76 -25.87 -6.43 6.16
CA ALA A 76 -26.70 -5.30 5.82
C ALA A 76 -27.96 -5.75 5.05
N PRO A 77 -29.12 -5.16 5.35
CA PRO A 77 -30.34 -5.46 4.63
C PRO A 77 -30.30 -4.93 3.18
N GLY A 78 -31.25 -5.40 2.34
CA GLY A 78 -31.35 -4.95 0.94
C GLY A 78 -30.62 -5.85 -0.06
N GLY A 79 -30.27 -7.08 0.33
CA GLY A 79 -29.69 -8.08 -0.56
C GLY A 79 -28.35 -7.63 -1.14
N ILE A 80 -28.09 -7.96 -2.41
CA ILE A 80 -26.81 -7.62 -3.05
C ILE A 80 -26.52 -6.12 -3.04
N THR A 81 -27.51 -5.27 -3.26
CA THR A 81 -27.31 -3.80 -3.30
C THR A 81 -26.87 -3.26 -1.93
N GLY A 82 -27.58 -3.64 -0.85
CA GLY A 82 -27.24 -3.20 0.50
C GLY A 82 -25.90 -3.77 0.97
N GLN A 83 -25.67 -5.05 0.71
CA GLN A 83 -24.42 -5.69 1.08
C GLN A 83 -23.21 -5.16 0.29
N SER A 84 -23.39 -4.83 -0.99
CA SER A 84 -22.32 -4.20 -1.79
C SER A 84 -21.93 -2.83 -1.25
N ARG A 85 -22.92 -1.99 -0.88
CA ARG A 85 -22.65 -0.70 -0.23
C ARG A 85 -21.84 -0.90 1.04
N GLN A 86 -22.32 -1.78 1.91
CA GLN A 86 -21.67 -2.02 3.18
C GLN A 86 -20.26 -2.60 3.02
N ALA A 87 -20.05 -3.53 2.09
CA ALA A 87 -18.72 -4.08 1.82
C ALA A 87 -17.73 -3.00 1.37
N ILE A 88 -18.15 -2.09 0.47
CA ILE A 88 -17.31 -0.97 0.01
C ILE A 88 -17.05 0.01 1.17
N GLU A 89 -18.04 0.31 2.00
CA GLU A 89 -17.86 1.15 3.19
C GLU A 89 -16.91 0.51 4.21
N ASN A 90 -16.95 -0.81 4.37
CA ASN A 90 -16.01 -1.54 5.22
C ASN A 90 -14.58 -1.42 4.67
N VAL A 91 -14.37 -1.64 3.37
CA VAL A 91 -13.07 -1.39 2.71
C VAL A 91 -12.62 0.05 2.95
N ALA A 92 -13.49 1.04 2.71
CA ALA A 92 -13.16 2.45 2.93
C ALA A 92 -12.81 2.76 4.39
N SER A 93 -13.46 2.09 5.34
CA SER A 93 -13.17 2.23 6.77
C SER A 93 -11.79 1.70 7.12
N VAL A 94 -11.43 0.51 6.63
CA VAL A 94 -10.07 -0.05 6.81
C VAL A 94 -9.03 0.89 6.19
N LEU A 95 -9.23 1.32 4.95
CA LEU A 95 -8.31 2.23 4.26
C LEU A 95 -8.08 3.52 5.08
N ARG A 96 -9.14 4.15 5.59
CA ARG A 96 -9.02 5.38 6.40
C ARG A 96 -8.22 5.18 7.68
N ARG A 97 -8.38 4.04 8.38
CA ARG A 97 -7.59 3.74 9.58
C ARG A 97 -6.10 3.66 9.30
N HIS A 98 -5.73 3.34 8.07
CA HIS A 98 -4.32 3.16 7.66
C HIS A 98 -3.83 4.25 6.69
N GLY A 99 -4.49 5.43 6.69
CA GLY A 99 -4.05 6.62 5.97
C GLY A 99 -4.29 6.60 4.46
N ALA A 100 -5.26 5.79 4.00
CA ALA A 100 -5.65 5.69 2.59
C ALA A 100 -7.15 5.98 2.38
N THR A 101 -7.54 6.08 1.13
CA THR A 101 -8.92 6.30 0.68
C THR A 101 -9.26 5.40 -0.50
N LEU A 102 -10.52 5.36 -0.92
CA LEU A 102 -10.90 4.63 -2.14
C LEU A 102 -10.25 5.18 -3.41
N ARG A 103 -9.72 6.41 -3.40
CA ARG A 103 -8.98 7.00 -4.54
C ARG A 103 -7.60 6.39 -4.73
N ASP A 104 -7.04 5.84 -3.66
CA ASP A 104 -5.72 5.22 -3.66
C ASP A 104 -5.78 3.74 -4.08
N VAL A 105 -7.00 3.19 -4.24
CA VAL A 105 -7.20 1.79 -4.65
C VAL A 105 -6.79 1.61 -6.11
N VAL A 106 -5.91 0.65 -6.33
CA VAL A 106 -5.37 0.31 -7.66
C VAL A 106 -5.92 -1.02 -8.20
N GLU A 107 -6.41 -1.89 -7.31
CA GLU A 107 -6.95 -3.20 -7.70
C GLU A 107 -8.00 -3.66 -6.68
N CYS A 108 -9.03 -4.39 -7.17
CA CYS A 108 -9.96 -5.14 -6.34
C CYS A 108 -10.30 -6.51 -6.94
N THR A 109 -10.47 -7.49 -6.06
CA THR A 109 -11.10 -8.78 -6.39
C THR A 109 -12.49 -8.85 -5.76
N VAL A 110 -13.46 -9.27 -6.56
CA VAL A 110 -14.88 -9.39 -6.16
C VAL A 110 -15.29 -10.85 -6.22
N PHE A 111 -15.82 -11.37 -5.11
CA PHE A 111 -16.45 -12.68 -5.05
C PHE A 111 -17.96 -12.47 -4.93
N LEU A 112 -18.74 -13.16 -5.76
CA LEU A 112 -20.20 -13.13 -5.75
C LEU A 112 -20.75 -14.52 -5.45
N ALA A 113 -21.67 -14.64 -4.54
CA ALA A 113 -22.35 -15.91 -4.26
C ALA A 113 -23.20 -16.38 -5.46
N ASP A 114 -23.68 -15.44 -6.27
CA ASP A 114 -24.35 -15.70 -7.54
C ASP A 114 -23.89 -14.65 -8.59
N MET A 115 -23.37 -15.10 -9.72
CA MET A 115 -22.93 -14.20 -10.80
C MET A 115 -24.08 -13.40 -11.43
N LYS A 116 -25.34 -13.79 -11.21
CA LYS A 116 -26.51 -12.97 -11.58
C LYS A 116 -26.55 -11.63 -10.86
N ASP A 117 -25.87 -11.52 -9.74
CA ASP A 117 -25.76 -10.27 -8.96
C ASP A 117 -24.78 -9.24 -9.55
N TRP A 118 -23.96 -9.64 -10.54
CA TRP A 118 -22.95 -8.76 -11.13
C TRP A 118 -23.48 -7.41 -11.59
N PRO A 119 -24.60 -7.33 -12.36
CA PRO A 119 -25.10 -6.02 -12.81
C PRO A 119 -25.50 -5.09 -11.65
N ALA A 120 -26.16 -5.63 -10.63
CA ALA A 120 -26.55 -4.88 -9.44
C ALA A 120 -25.33 -4.41 -8.61
N PHE A 121 -24.35 -5.31 -8.42
CA PHE A 121 -23.07 -4.94 -7.81
C PHE A 121 -22.37 -3.82 -8.58
N ASN A 122 -22.28 -3.90 -9.91
CA ASN A 122 -21.64 -2.88 -10.73
C ASN A 122 -22.33 -1.51 -10.62
N THR A 123 -23.65 -1.48 -10.45
CA THR A 123 -24.38 -0.23 -10.23
C THR A 123 -23.89 0.45 -8.94
N VAL A 124 -23.81 -0.30 -7.84
CA VAL A 124 -23.31 0.22 -6.57
C VAL A 124 -21.83 0.59 -6.65
N TYR A 125 -21.01 -0.26 -7.27
CA TYR A 125 -19.56 -0.02 -7.39
C TYR A 125 -19.26 1.34 -8.03
N LYS A 126 -20.01 1.72 -9.09
CA LYS A 126 -19.87 3.01 -9.78
C LYS A 126 -20.30 4.22 -8.94
N GLU A 127 -21.00 4.03 -7.84
CA GLU A 127 -21.33 5.13 -6.92
C GLU A 127 -20.08 5.57 -6.14
N TYR A 128 -19.19 4.64 -5.82
CA TYR A 128 -17.99 4.85 -5.00
C TYR A 128 -16.71 5.04 -5.82
N PHE A 129 -16.52 4.25 -6.86
CA PHE A 129 -15.37 4.35 -7.74
C PHE A 129 -15.70 5.13 -9.01
N LYS A 130 -14.83 6.07 -9.36
CA LYS A 130 -14.96 6.92 -10.56
C LYS A 130 -13.78 6.68 -11.49
N PRO A 131 -13.96 6.96 -12.81
CA PRO A 131 -12.83 6.87 -13.74
C PRO A 131 -11.66 7.80 -13.33
N PRO A 132 -10.41 7.34 -13.54
CA PRO A 132 -10.05 6.00 -13.97
C PRO A 132 -10.37 4.95 -12.90
N PHE A 133 -10.98 3.83 -13.32
CA PHE A 133 -11.33 2.76 -12.38
C PHE A 133 -10.09 1.93 -12.02
N PRO A 134 -10.02 1.36 -10.78
CA PRO A 134 -8.99 0.38 -10.45
C PRO A 134 -9.13 -0.87 -11.31
N ALA A 135 -8.02 -1.62 -11.46
CA ALA A 135 -8.08 -2.96 -12.03
C ALA A 135 -9.04 -3.82 -11.21
N ARG A 136 -9.78 -4.74 -11.86
CA ARG A 136 -10.75 -5.56 -11.13
C ARG A 136 -10.94 -6.94 -11.76
N SER A 137 -10.91 -7.96 -10.91
CA SER A 137 -11.40 -9.30 -11.22
C SER A 137 -12.72 -9.55 -10.49
N ALA A 138 -13.61 -10.35 -11.07
CA ALA A 138 -14.81 -10.81 -10.38
C ALA A 138 -15.10 -12.27 -10.76
N THR A 139 -15.49 -13.06 -9.76
CA THR A 139 -15.75 -14.48 -9.91
C THR A 139 -16.91 -14.93 -9.01
N GLY A 140 -17.57 -16.02 -9.40
CA GLY A 140 -18.54 -16.69 -8.57
C GLY A 140 -17.85 -17.54 -7.50
N ALA A 141 -18.40 -17.55 -6.29
CA ALA A 141 -17.97 -18.39 -5.18
C ALA A 141 -19.08 -19.36 -4.80
N SER A 142 -18.72 -20.58 -4.39
CA SER A 142 -19.69 -21.60 -3.91
C SER A 142 -20.29 -21.25 -2.55
N GLY A 143 -19.76 -20.25 -1.85
CA GLY A 143 -20.22 -19.74 -0.56
C GLY A 143 -19.31 -18.61 -0.08
N ILE A 144 -19.89 -17.70 0.68
CA ILE A 144 -19.18 -16.58 1.32
C ILE A 144 -19.55 -16.58 2.80
N ALA A 145 -18.65 -16.10 3.65
CA ALA A 145 -18.84 -16.05 5.09
C ALA A 145 -20.20 -15.43 5.47
N LEU A 146 -20.84 -15.97 6.50
CA LEU A 146 -22.18 -15.59 6.98
C LEU A 146 -23.31 -15.71 5.93
N GLY A 147 -23.08 -16.38 4.80
CA GLY A 147 -24.04 -16.40 3.68
C GLY A 147 -24.13 -15.06 2.93
N ALA A 148 -23.07 -14.26 2.97
CA ALA A 148 -23.02 -13.00 2.24
C ALA A 148 -23.16 -13.21 0.73
N ARG A 149 -23.69 -12.22 0.04
CA ARG A 149 -23.86 -12.23 -1.43
C ARG A 149 -22.61 -11.72 -2.16
N VAL A 150 -21.78 -10.96 -1.45
CA VAL A 150 -20.56 -10.37 -2.01
C VAL A 150 -19.45 -10.28 -0.96
N GLU A 151 -18.23 -10.46 -1.42
CA GLU A 151 -17.00 -10.13 -0.70
C GLU A 151 -16.09 -9.32 -1.63
N LEU A 152 -15.46 -8.29 -1.09
CA LEU A 152 -14.60 -7.37 -1.81
C LEU A 152 -13.24 -7.28 -1.11
N GLN A 153 -12.19 -7.65 -1.82
CA GLN A 153 -10.79 -7.44 -1.42
C GLN A 153 -10.18 -6.35 -2.29
N CYS A 154 -9.45 -5.38 -1.71
CA CYS A 154 -8.82 -4.32 -2.48
C CYS A 154 -7.39 -4.05 -2.02
N THR A 155 -6.56 -3.59 -2.95
CA THR A 155 -5.20 -3.11 -2.71
C THR A 155 -5.12 -1.63 -3.06
N ALA A 156 -4.60 -0.83 -2.15
CA ALA A 156 -4.32 0.59 -2.37
C ALA A 156 -2.81 0.84 -2.52
N TYR A 157 -2.45 1.82 -3.35
CA TYR A 157 -1.09 2.33 -3.48
C TYR A 157 -0.97 3.64 -2.71
N VAL A 158 -0.16 3.63 -1.68
CA VAL A 158 0.02 4.76 -0.74
C VAL A 158 1.52 4.93 -0.50
N PRO A 159 2.21 5.65 -1.39
CA PRO A 159 3.64 5.86 -1.26
C PRO A 159 3.96 6.53 0.07
N ALA A 160 5.03 6.07 0.71
CA ALA A 160 5.55 6.77 1.87
C ALA A 160 5.91 8.19 1.42
N THR A 161 5.25 9.20 2.00
CA THR A 161 5.64 10.58 1.75
C THR A 161 7.12 10.72 2.11
N ALA A 162 7.95 11.12 1.14
CA ALA A 162 9.34 11.45 1.39
C ALA A 162 9.36 12.48 2.54
N LYS A 163 9.95 12.09 3.67
CA LYS A 163 10.17 12.99 4.81
C LYS A 163 11.30 13.95 4.49
#